data_2a06944face66341ec2385126c19330a
#
_entry.id   2a06944face66341ec2385126c19330a
#
_cell.length_a   1.000
_cell.length_b   1.000
_cell.length_c   1.000
_cell.angle_alpha   90.00
_cell.angle_beta   90.00
_cell.angle_gamma   90.00
#
_symmetry.space_group_name_H-M   'P 1'
#
loop_
_entity.id
_entity.type
_entity.pdbx_description
1 polymer ?
#
loop_
_entity_poly.entity_id
_entity_poly.type
_entity_poly.pdbx_seq_one_letter_code
_entity_poly.pdbx_strand_id
1 'polypeptide(L)'
;MRQLIAGNWKMNGTSASLAEIESVCEILATNPPACDVLICPPATLIAQAVWKAKGRVAIGGQDCRAEDCGAFTGDISAEMLKDAGANAVIVGHSERRQYYGETDTLVAAKAQAAWHAGMASIICIGETEKERLDGRALKICSTQIGGSVPATARADNTAVAYEPIWAIGTGRTPTNAEIAEVHAHIRKDLKRSLGEEGANIRILYGGSVKPSNAREILALADVGGALVGGASLKAADFSAIFNACAGNP
;
A
#
# COMPACT_ATOMS: atom_id res chain seq x y z
N MET A 1 -4.60 15.53 -6.25
CA MET A 1 -4.76 14.63 -5.10
C MET A 1 -3.42 14.48 -4.38
N ARG A 2 -3.40 14.54 -3.04
CA ARG A 2 -2.17 14.36 -2.25
C ARG A 2 -1.65 12.93 -2.38
N GLN A 3 -0.37 12.72 -2.67
CA GLN A 3 0.24 11.38 -2.80
C GLN A 3 0.26 10.66 -1.44
N LEU A 4 0.29 9.31 -1.46
CA LEU A 4 0.44 8.48 -0.26
C LEU A 4 1.76 7.70 -0.33
N ILE A 5 2.61 7.84 0.66
CA ILE A 5 3.80 7.00 0.83
C ILE A 5 3.56 6.05 2.00
N ALA A 6 3.33 4.79 1.67
CA ALA A 6 3.04 3.73 2.64
C ALA A 6 4.26 2.82 2.81
N GLY A 7 4.76 2.69 4.03
CA GLY A 7 5.88 1.81 4.38
C GLY A 7 5.36 0.46 4.85
N ASN A 8 5.56 -0.59 4.06
CA ASN A 8 5.27 -1.96 4.45
C ASN A 8 6.53 -2.60 5.05
N TRP A 9 6.55 -2.77 6.37
CA TRP A 9 7.68 -3.39 7.07
C TRP A 9 7.79 -4.88 6.83
N LYS A 10 6.71 -5.49 6.31
CA LYS A 10 6.63 -6.96 6.16
C LYS A 10 6.90 -7.65 7.51
N MET A 11 7.51 -8.84 7.50
CA MET A 11 7.87 -9.58 8.71
C MET A 11 9.21 -9.09 9.27
N ASN A 12 9.29 -7.79 9.60
CA ASN A 12 10.48 -7.17 10.18
C ASN A 12 10.14 -6.27 11.36
N GLY A 13 11.03 -6.22 12.32
CA GLY A 13 10.95 -5.31 13.46
C GLY A 13 10.55 -5.98 14.75
N THR A 14 11.10 -5.41 15.83
CA THR A 14 10.77 -5.71 17.22
C THR A 14 10.51 -4.38 17.94
N SER A 15 10.22 -4.41 19.23
CA SER A 15 10.00 -3.19 20.02
C SER A 15 11.15 -2.16 19.88
N ALA A 16 12.39 -2.62 19.70
CA ALA A 16 13.54 -1.73 19.48
C ALA A 16 13.43 -0.96 18.15
N SER A 17 12.76 -1.52 17.16
CA SER A 17 12.56 -0.89 15.84
C SER A 17 11.59 0.29 15.87
N LEU A 18 10.82 0.45 16.94
CA LEU A 18 9.90 1.59 17.10
C LEU A 18 10.64 2.94 17.19
N ALA A 19 11.93 2.95 17.47
CA ALA A 19 12.77 4.13 17.39
C ALA A 19 12.79 4.73 15.97
N GLU A 20 12.68 3.91 14.92
CA GLU A 20 12.59 4.40 13.54
C GLU A 20 11.28 5.18 13.31
N ILE A 21 10.17 4.75 13.93
CA ILE A 21 8.89 5.48 13.87
C ILE A 21 9.01 6.83 14.58
N GLU A 22 9.65 6.86 15.75
CA GLU A 22 9.89 8.12 16.47
C GLU A 22 10.73 9.08 15.63
N SER A 23 11.80 8.59 15.00
CA SER A 23 12.63 9.40 14.08
C SER A 23 11.84 9.92 12.88
N VAL A 24 10.96 9.10 12.27
CA VAL A 24 10.05 9.56 11.20
C VAL A 24 9.14 10.68 11.73
N CYS A 25 8.57 10.54 12.92
CA CYS A 25 7.72 11.56 13.53
C CYS A 25 8.45 12.88 13.79
N GLU A 26 9.72 12.84 14.18
CA GLU A 26 10.57 14.03 14.37
C GLU A 26 10.82 14.72 13.03
N ILE A 27 11.12 13.96 11.97
CA ILE A 27 11.29 14.50 10.62
C ILE A 27 10.00 15.17 10.13
N LEU A 28 8.85 14.50 10.28
CA LEU A 28 7.54 15.03 9.89
C LEU A 28 7.18 16.30 10.65
N ALA A 29 7.61 16.45 11.89
CA ALA A 29 7.36 17.64 12.70
C ALA A 29 8.21 18.84 12.27
N THR A 30 9.43 18.60 11.81
CA THR A 30 10.38 19.65 11.40
C THR A 30 10.30 19.98 9.91
N ASN A 31 9.97 19.01 9.08
CA ASN A 31 9.86 19.15 7.63
C ASN A 31 8.66 18.35 7.09
N PRO A 32 7.43 18.88 7.20
CA PRO A 32 6.23 18.19 6.74
C PRO A 32 6.25 18.04 5.20
N PRO A 33 6.13 16.78 4.69
CA PRO A 33 6.16 16.55 3.25
C PRO A 33 4.84 16.95 2.57
N ALA A 34 4.88 17.06 1.24
CA ALA A 34 3.71 17.33 0.40
C ALA A 34 2.82 16.09 0.17
N CYS A 35 3.01 15.01 0.93
CA CYS A 35 2.27 13.75 0.81
C CYS A 35 1.75 13.27 2.17
N ASP A 36 0.85 12.29 2.14
CA ASP A 36 0.45 11.53 3.31
C ASP A 36 1.48 10.42 3.57
N VAL A 37 1.75 10.13 4.84
CA VAL A 37 2.71 9.10 5.24
C VAL A 37 2.02 8.08 6.14
N LEU A 38 2.18 6.79 5.79
CA LEU A 38 1.64 5.65 6.51
C LEU A 38 2.76 4.64 6.78
N ILE A 39 2.79 4.03 7.96
CA ILE A 39 3.69 2.92 8.28
C ILE A 39 2.87 1.71 8.69
N CYS A 40 3.10 0.57 8.05
CA CYS A 40 2.46 -0.72 8.35
C CYS A 40 3.49 -1.68 8.97
N PRO A 41 3.70 -1.65 10.29
CA PRO A 41 4.55 -2.58 10.99
C PRO A 41 3.84 -3.95 11.17
N PRO A 42 4.54 -5.00 11.65
CA PRO A 42 3.89 -6.23 12.08
C PRO A 42 2.77 -5.98 13.11
N ALA A 43 1.73 -6.81 13.09
CA ALA A 43 0.57 -6.65 13.96
C ALA A 43 0.93 -6.56 15.45
N THR A 44 1.98 -7.28 15.88
CA THR A 44 2.51 -7.27 17.24
C THR A 44 3.05 -5.92 17.70
N LEU A 45 3.27 -4.98 16.78
CA LEU A 45 3.81 -3.65 17.07
C LEU A 45 2.80 -2.52 16.90
N ILE A 46 1.62 -2.76 16.32
CA ILE A 46 0.68 -1.69 15.92
C ILE A 46 0.32 -0.80 17.10
N ALA A 47 -0.19 -1.35 18.20
CA ALA A 47 -0.60 -0.55 19.36
C ALA A 47 0.55 0.30 19.94
N GLN A 48 1.76 -0.28 20.02
CA GLN A 48 2.94 0.45 20.47
C GLN A 48 3.37 1.52 19.46
N ALA A 49 3.28 1.22 18.15
CA ALA A 49 3.59 2.16 17.08
C ALA A 49 2.62 3.36 17.10
N VAL A 50 1.33 3.14 17.30
CA VAL A 50 0.31 4.19 17.45
C VAL A 50 0.63 5.08 18.66
N TRP A 51 0.98 4.48 19.79
CA TRP A 51 1.36 5.23 20.98
C TRP A 51 2.62 6.08 20.75
N LYS A 52 3.63 5.55 20.06
CA LYS A 52 4.87 6.27 19.71
C LYS A 52 4.65 7.35 18.66
N ALA A 53 3.78 7.09 17.69
CA ALA A 53 3.47 8.03 16.60
C ALA A 53 2.75 9.30 17.09
N LYS A 54 1.97 9.23 18.17
CA LYS A 54 1.23 10.37 18.76
C LYS A 54 0.42 11.16 17.70
N GLY A 55 -0.13 10.47 16.71
CA GLY A 55 -0.89 11.08 15.61
C GLY A 55 -0.06 11.81 14.54
N ARG A 56 1.27 11.80 14.61
CA ARG A 56 2.15 12.47 13.64
C ARG A 56 2.34 11.69 12.34
N VAL A 57 2.25 10.37 12.41
CA VAL A 57 2.25 9.47 11.25
C VAL A 57 1.12 8.47 11.40
N ALA A 58 0.44 8.15 10.30
CA ALA A 58 -0.59 7.12 10.29
C ALA A 58 0.06 5.72 10.45
N ILE A 59 -0.61 4.84 11.19
CA ILE A 59 -0.18 3.44 11.37
C ILE A 59 -1.23 2.54 10.72
N GLY A 60 -0.76 1.47 10.05
CA GLY A 60 -1.64 0.51 9.38
C GLY A 60 -1.28 -0.94 9.68
N GLY A 61 -2.17 -1.84 9.27
CA GLY A 61 -1.96 -3.28 9.28
C GLY A 61 -1.39 -3.80 7.95
N GLN A 62 -0.87 -5.03 7.97
CA GLN A 62 -0.31 -5.69 6.79
C GLN A 62 -1.26 -6.71 6.17
N ASP A 63 -2.30 -7.10 6.88
CA ASP A 63 -3.39 -7.98 6.48
C ASP A 63 -4.50 -7.97 7.54
N CYS A 64 -5.69 -8.42 7.18
CA CYS A 64 -6.78 -8.74 8.10
C CYS A 64 -7.60 -9.92 7.57
N ARG A 65 -8.43 -10.51 8.44
CA ARG A 65 -9.48 -11.42 7.98
C ARG A 65 -10.70 -10.68 7.45
N ALA A 66 -11.51 -11.40 6.69
CA ALA A 66 -12.81 -10.93 6.23
C ALA A 66 -13.89 -11.01 7.32
N GLU A 67 -13.74 -11.94 8.26
CA GLU A 67 -14.63 -12.13 9.39
C GLU A 67 -14.21 -11.23 10.57
N ASP A 68 -15.18 -10.68 11.28
CA ASP A 68 -14.95 -9.77 12.40
C ASP A 68 -14.44 -10.51 13.65
N CYS A 69 -14.88 -11.75 13.85
CA CYS A 69 -14.48 -12.63 14.95
C CYS A 69 -14.73 -14.09 14.60
N GLY A 70 -14.25 -15.04 15.41
CA GLY A 70 -14.55 -16.46 15.24
C GLY A 70 -13.41 -17.41 15.64
N ALA A 71 -13.55 -18.67 15.24
CA ALA A 71 -12.60 -19.74 15.50
C ALA A 71 -11.43 -19.73 14.50
N PHE A 72 -10.66 -18.65 14.50
CA PHE A 72 -9.54 -18.40 13.60
C PHE A 72 -8.26 -18.13 14.38
N THR A 73 -7.80 -19.15 15.11
CA THR A 73 -6.65 -19.02 16.01
C THR A 73 -5.41 -18.49 15.30
N GLY A 74 -4.92 -17.33 15.77
CA GLY A 74 -3.74 -16.67 15.22
C GLY A 74 -4.03 -15.59 14.18
N ASP A 75 -5.26 -15.53 13.63
CA ASP A 75 -5.66 -14.47 12.69
C ASP A 75 -6.09 -13.19 13.42
N ILE A 76 -6.13 -12.11 12.68
CA ILE A 76 -6.44 -10.77 13.19
C ILE A 76 -7.56 -10.18 12.33
N SER A 77 -8.65 -9.72 12.97
CA SER A 77 -9.74 -9.05 12.27
C SER A 77 -9.43 -7.57 12.00
N ALA A 78 -10.21 -6.97 11.09
CA ALA A 78 -10.14 -5.53 10.84
C ALA A 78 -10.50 -4.71 12.09
N GLU A 79 -11.46 -5.16 12.88
CA GLU A 79 -11.85 -4.50 14.13
C GLU A 79 -10.72 -4.51 15.17
N MET A 80 -9.98 -5.63 15.30
CA MET A 80 -8.82 -5.71 16.18
C MET A 80 -7.72 -4.74 15.77
N LEU A 81 -7.47 -4.59 14.47
CA LEU A 81 -6.52 -3.60 13.95
C LEU A 81 -6.97 -2.17 14.25
N LYS A 82 -8.25 -1.89 14.07
CA LYS A 82 -8.85 -0.58 14.36
C LYS A 82 -8.77 -0.24 15.83
N ASP A 83 -9.10 -1.19 16.71
CA ASP A 83 -9.00 -1.03 18.17
C ASP A 83 -7.55 -0.75 18.60
N ALA A 84 -6.57 -1.42 17.96
CA ALA A 84 -5.15 -1.13 18.15
C ALA A 84 -4.72 0.25 17.62
N GLY A 85 -5.62 0.99 16.94
CA GLY A 85 -5.40 2.35 16.44
C GLY A 85 -4.95 2.44 14.99
N ALA A 86 -5.05 1.35 14.21
CA ALA A 86 -4.73 1.40 12.79
C ALA A 86 -5.70 2.28 12.00
N ASN A 87 -5.17 2.98 10.99
CA ASN A 87 -5.92 3.86 10.08
C ASN A 87 -6.22 3.19 8.74
N ALA A 88 -5.39 2.23 8.35
CA ALA A 88 -5.49 1.52 7.07
C ALA A 88 -4.97 0.09 7.20
N VAL A 89 -5.26 -0.75 6.20
CA VAL A 89 -4.69 -2.10 6.11
C VAL A 89 -4.32 -2.43 4.66
N ILE A 90 -3.19 -3.10 4.47
CA ILE A 90 -2.80 -3.70 3.19
C ILE A 90 -3.55 -5.01 3.04
N VAL A 91 -4.15 -5.27 1.88
CA VAL A 91 -4.85 -6.53 1.59
C VAL A 91 -4.43 -7.07 0.21
N GLY A 92 -4.33 -8.39 0.09
CA GLY A 92 -3.98 -9.03 -1.17
C GLY A 92 -2.55 -8.76 -1.64
N HIS A 93 -1.61 -8.43 -0.74
CA HIS A 93 -0.21 -8.27 -1.09
C HIS A 93 0.31 -9.50 -1.84
N SER A 94 1.18 -9.32 -2.83
CA SER A 94 1.65 -10.41 -3.70
C SER A 94 2.19 -11.61 -2.94
N GLU A 95 2.90 -11.41 -1.84
CA GLU A 95 3.38 -12.50 -0.96
C GLU A 95 2.21 -13.32 -0.39
N ARG A 96 1.08 -12.67 -0.03
CA ARG A 96 -0.08 -13.37 0.50
C ARG A 96 -0.84 -14.14 -0.57
N ARG A 97 -0.97 -13.56 -1.76
CA ARG A 97 -1.51 -14.28 -2.93
C ARG A 97 -0.67 -15.50 -3.26
N GLN A 98 0.65 -15.35 -3.23
CA GLN A 98 1.60 -16.43 -3.58
C GLN A 98 1.70 -17.51 -2.50
N TYR A 99 1.85 -17.14 -1.24
CA TYR A 99 2.15 -18.11 -0.16
C TYR A 99 0.91 -18.65 0.54
N TYR A 100 -0.18 -17.90 0.57
CA TYR A 100 -1.42 -18.27 1.25
C TYR A 100 -2.59 -18.51 0.30
N GLY A 101 -2.39 -18.37 -1.02
CA GLY A 101 -3.43 -18.62 -2.02
C GLY A 101 -4.59 -17.63 -1.97
N GLU A 102 -4.36 -16.39 -1.54
CA GLU A 102 -5.42 -15.38 -1.48
C GLU A 102 -5.99 -15.09 -2.87
N THR A 103 -7.28 -15.34 -3.02
CA THR A 103 -8.03 -15.07 -4.25
C THR A 103 -8.49 -13.61 -4.31
N ASP A 104 -8.85 -13.13 -5.51
CA ASP A 104 -9.41 -11.79 -5.68
C ASP A 104 -10.68 -11.59 -4.84
N THR A 105 -11.56 -12.58 -4.79
CA THR A 105 -12.78 -12.56 -3.98
C THR A 105 -12.46 -12.41 -2.48
N LEU A 106 -11.47 -13.14 -1.98
CA LEU A 106 -11.07 -13.01 -0.58
C LEU A 106 -10.48 -11.61 -0.30
N VAL A 107 -9.68 -11.08 -1.21
CA VAL A 107 -9.11 -9.73 -1.08
C VAL A 107 -10.22 -8.66 -1.07
N ALA A 108 -11.24 -8.81 -1.93
CA ALA A 108 -12.40 -7.92 -1.91
C ALA A 108 -13.15 -7.96 -0.56
N ALA A 109 -13.35 -9.16 -0.01
CA ALA A 109 -13.99 -9.33 1.29
C ALA A 109 -13.17 -8.68 2.44
N LYS A 110 -11.84 -8.84 2.42
CA LYS A 110 -10.93 -8.18 3.38
C LYS A 110 -10.99 -6.65 3.28
N ALA A 111 -11.04 -6.10 2.07
CA ALA A 111 -11.20 -4.66 1.87
C ALA A 111 -12.52 -4.15 2.46
N GLN A 112 -13.61 -4.87 2.24
CA GLN A 112 -14.92 -4.52 2.81
C GLN A 112 -14.91 -4.60 4.35
N ALA A 113 -14.27 -5.61 4.94
CA ALA A 113 -14.11 -5.71 6.40
C ALA A 113 -13.32 -4.51 6.96
N ALA A 114 -12.25 -4.08 6.27
CA ALA A 114 -11.50 -2.89 6.65
C ALA A 114 -12.39 -1.62 6.65
N TRP A 115 -13.21 -1.44 5.63
CA TRP A 115 -14.13 -0.29 5.56
C TRP A 115 -15.22 -0.35 6.62
N HIS A 116 -15.75 -1.53 6.93
CA HIS A 116 -16.72 -1.73 8.02
C HIS A 116 -16.14 -1.30 9.37
N ALA A 117 -14.88 -1.63 9.61
CA ALA A 117 -14.14 -1.21 10.81
C ALA A 117 -13.73 0.27 10.78
N GLY A 118 -14.06 1.03 9.72
CA GLY A 118 -13.70 2.45 9.59
C GLY A 118 -12.22 2.68 9.30
N MET A 119 -11.58 1.77 8.56
CA MET A 119 -10.21 1.88 8.04
C MET A 119 -10.22 1.99 6.52
N ALA A 120 -9.17 2.60 5.96
CA ALA A 120 -8.90 2.52 4.53
C ALA A 120 -8.22 1.18 4.17
N SER A 121 -8.34 0.73 2.92
CA SER A 121 -7.62 -0.41 2.40
C SER A 121 -6.62 -0.02 1.31
N ILE A 122 -5.45 -0.68 1.30
CA ILE A 122 -4.51 -0.67 0.18
C ILE A 122 -4.61 -2.04 -0.49
N ILE A 123 -5.30 -2.10 -1.63
CA ILE A 123 -5.55 -3.34 -2.38
C ILE A 123 -4.39 -3.56 -3.34
N CYS A 124 -3.62 -4.63 -3.15
CA CYS A 124 -2.48 -4.97 -3.98
C CYS A 124 -2.89 -5.82 -5.18
N ILE A 125 -2.37 -5.44 -6.33
CA ILE A 125 -2.51 -6.14 -7.61
C ILE A 125 -1.17 -6.17 -8.33
N GLY A 126 -0.97 -7.14 -9.22
CA GLY A 126 0.26 -7.19 -10.03
C GLY A 126 0.47 -8.54 -10.69
N GLU A 127 1.30 -8.53 -11.72
CA GLU A 127 1.63 -9.68 -12.53
C GLU A 127 2.94 -10.34 -12.12
N THR A 128 3.04 -11.63 -12.37
CA THR A 128 4.27 -12.42 -12.29
C THR A 128 5.19 -12.15 -13.49
N GLU A 129 6.48 -12.54 -13.38
CA GLU A 129 7.42 -12.44 -14.49
C GLU A 129 6.95 -13.19 -15.74
N LYS A 130 6.41 -14.39 -15.55
CA LYS A 130 5.88 -15.17 -16.67
C LYS A 130 4.74 -14.44 -17.39
N GLU A 131 3.82 -13.87 -16.65
CA GLU A 131 2.69 -13.10 -17.21
C GLU A 131 3.17 -11.85 -17.93
N ARG A 132 4.20 -11.18 -17.43
CA ARG A 132 4.84 -10.04 -18.09
C ARG A 132 5.46 -10.44 -19.43
N LEU A 133 6.26 -11.50 -19.43
CA LEU A 133 6.92 -12.03 -20.63
C LEU A 133 5.92 -12.55 -21.68
N ASP A 134 4.81 -13.10 -21.23
CA ASP A 134 3.69 -13.53 -22.09
C ASP A 134 2.85 -12.36 -22.64
N GLY A 135 3.18 -11.10 -22.33
CA GLY A 135 2.43 -9.91 -22.75
C GLY A 135 1.07 -9.77 -22.08
N ARG A 136 0.84 -10.40 -20.93
CA ARG A 136 -0.46 -10.46 -20.23
C ARG A 136 -0.58 -9.50 -19.04
N ALA A 137 0.43 -8.68 -18.76
CA ALA A 137 0.46 -7.81 -17.57
C ALA A 137 -0.80 -6.97 -17.40
N LEU A 138 -1.21 -6.24 -18.44
CA LEU A 138 -2.41 -5.38 -18.39
C LEU A 138 -3.70 -6.21 -18.16
N LYS A 139 -3.81 -7.37 -18.80
CA LYS A 139 -4.97 -8.26 -18.61
C LYS A 139 -5.05 -8.80 -17.18
N ILE A 140 -3.92 -9.17 -16.58
CA ILE A 140 -3.86 -9.63 -15.18
C ILE A 140 -4.30 -8.51 -14.24
N CYS A 141 -3.76 -7.30 -14.40
CA CYS A 141 -4.18 -6.14 -13.61
C CYS A 141 -5.69 -5.88 -13.74
N SER A 142 -6.25 -5.92 -14.96
CA SER A 142 -7.70 -5.77 -15.19
C SER A 142 -8.51 -6.84 -14.46
N THR A 143 -8.07 -8.11 -14.51
CA THR A 143 -8.74 -9.23 -13.85
C THR A 143 -8.74 -9.02 -12.34
N GLN A 144 -7.59 -8.70 -11.77
CA GLN A 144 -7.45 -8.48 -10.32
C GLN A 144 -8.21 -7.24 -9.83
N ILE A 145 -8.26 -6.15 -10.61
CA ILE A 145 -9.12 -4.99 -10.30
C ILE A 145 -10.57 -5.42 -10.25
N GLY A 146 -11.05 -6.12 -11.29
CA GLY A 146 -12.44 -6.56 -11.38
C GLY A 146 -12.87 -7.50 -10.26
N GLY A 147 -11.94 -8.32 -9.73
CA GLY A 147 -12.22 -9.28 -8.67
C GLY A 147 -11.90 -8.80 -7.25
N SER A 148 -10.93 -7.89 -7.09
CA SER A 148 -10.42 -7.46 -5.77
C SER A 148 -10.92 -6.10 -5.31
N VAL A 149 -11.37 -5.23 -6.24
CA VAL A 149 -11.86 -3.88 -5.90
C VAL A 149 -13.39 -3.88 -5.91
N PRO A 150 -14.05 -3.87 -4.75
CA PRO A 150 -15.51 -3.86 -4.67
C PRO A 150 -16.12 -2.60 -5.31
N ALA A 151 -17.34 -2.71 -5.85
CA ALA A 151 -18.05 -1.60 -6.48
C ALA A 151 -18.37 -0.44 -5.50
N THR A 152 -18.23 -0.67 -4.20
CA THR A 152 -18.40 0.34 -3.14
C THR A 152 -17.10 1.04 -2.76
N ALA A 153 -16.01 0.78 -3.47
CA ALA A 153 -14.72 1.45 -3.27
C ALA A 153 -14.83 2.95 -3.58
N ARG A 154 -14.24 3.77 -2.70
CA ARG A 154 -14.21 5.23 -2.83
C ARG A 154 -12.79 5.75 -2.65
N ALA A 155 -12.54 6.96 -3.12
CA ALA A 155 -11.23 7.59 -3.03
C ALA A 155 -10.76 7.86 -1.59
N ASP A 156 -11.70 7.99 -0.65
CA ASP A 156 -11.42 8.23 0.77
C ASP A 156 -11.10 6.95 1.56
N ASN A 157 -11.55 5.78 1.08
CA ASN A 157 -11.38 4.50 1.78
C ASN A 157 -10.48 3.50 1.05
N THR A 158 -10.01 3.82 -0.17
CA THR A 158 -9.28 2.87 -1.02
C THR A 158 -8.06 3.50 -1.66
N ALA A 159 -6.97 2.74 -1.68
CA ALA A 159 -5.86 2.89 -2.60
C ALA A 159 -5.60 1.55 -3.30
N VAL A 160 -5.11 1.58 -4.53
CA VAL A 160 -4.66 0.38 -5.26
C VAL A 160 -3.15 0.43 -5.37
N ALA A 161 -2.45 -0.64 -5.01
CA ALA A 161 -1.00 -0.74 -5.16
C ALA A 161 -0.65 -1.70 -6.31
N TYR A 162 0.03 -1.18 -7.33
CA TYR A 162 0.57 -1.99 -8.42
C TYR A 162 1.93 -2.57 -8.05
N GLU A 163 2.00 -3.88 -7.96
CA GLU A 163 3.18 -4.65 -7.62
C GLU A 163 3.68 -5.43 -8.85
N PRO A 164 4.67 -4.94 -9.62
CA PRO A 164 5.38 -5.80 -10.59
C PRO A 164 6.15 -6.87 -9.80
N ILE A 165 5.55 -8.07 -9.58
CA ILE A 165 6.05 -9.09 -8.64
C ILE A 165 7.50 -9.49 -8.96
N TRP A 166 7.85 -9.51 -10.24
CA TRP A 166 9.19 -9.80 -10.73
C TRP A 166 10.26 -8.75 -10.37
N ALA A 167 9.83 -7.55 -9.95
CA ALA A 167 10.71 -6.46 -9.55
C ALA A 167 10.84 -6.32 -8.03
N ILE A 168 10.00 -7.02 -7.24
CA ILE A 168 10.01 -6.91 -5.78
C ILE A 168 11.20 -7.65 -5.20
N GLY A 169 12.09 -6.94 -4.49
CA GLY A 169 13.24 -7.53 -3.80
C GLY A 169 14.35 -8.07 -4.71
N THR A 170 14.21 -7.99 -6.02
CA THR A 170 15.19 -8.53 -6.99
C THR A 170 16.25 -7.51 -7.41
N GLY A 171 16.06 -6.24 -7.09
CA GLY A 171 16.88 -5.13 -7.58
C GLY A 171 16.56 -4.71 -9.02
N ARG A 172 15.71 -5.45 -9.75
CA ARG A 172 15.20 -5.04 -11.06
C ARG A 172 14.09 -3.99 -10.86
N THR A 173 14.00 -3.05 -11.78
CA THR A 173 12.93 -2.05 -11.83
C THR A 173 12.38 -1.99 -13.24
N PRO A 174 11.04 -1.91 -13.41
CA PRO A 174 10.48 -1.54 -14.69
C PRO A 174 11.02 -0.17 -15.12
N THR A 175 11.04 0.09 -16.42
CA THR A 175 11.29 1.42 -16.95
C THR A 175 10.16 2.38 -16.56
N ASN A 176 10.43 3.68 -16.52
CA ASN A 176 9.42 4.69 -16.25
C ASN A 176 8.24 4.62 -17.25
N ALA A 177 8.51 4.26 -18.51
CA ALA A 177 7.49 4.05 -19.53
C ALA A 177 6.56 2.86 -19.19
N GLU A 178 7.12 1.75 -18.74
CA GLU A 178 6.34 0.57 -18.33
C GLU A 178 5.49 0.86 -17.08
N ILE A 179 6.03 1.61 -16.11
CA ILE A 179 5.26 2.04 -14.92
C ILE A 179 4.09 2.91 -15.36
N ALA A 180 4.34 3.93 -16.20
CA ALA A 180 3.32 4.85 -16.69
C ALA A 180 2.23 4.13 -17.49
N GLU A 181 2.60 3.17 -18.35
CA GLU A 181 1.65 2.36 -19.13
C GLU A 181 0.69 1.59 -18.21
N VAL A 182 1.21 0.88 -17.21
CA VAL A 182 0.36 0.08 -16.32
C VAL A 182 -0.49 0.97 -15.42
N HIS A 183 0.06 2.06 -14.88
CA HIS A 183 -0.71 3.00 -14.05
C HIS A 183 -1.85 3.66 -14.86
N ALA A 184 -1.61 4.08 -16.10
CA ALA A 184 -2.66 4.61 -16.96
C ALA A 184 -3.74 3.56 -17.26
N HIS A 185 -3.35 2.30 -17.47
CA HIS A 185 -4.28 1.20 -17.68
C HIS A 185 -5.14 0.93 -16.43
N ILE A 186 -4.54 0.86 -15.24
CA ILE A 186 -5.24 0.73 -13.96
C ILE A 186 -6.22 1.90 -13.77
N ARG A 187 -5.80 3.12 -14.04
CA ARG A 187 -6.67 4.31 -13.97
C ARG A 187 -7.88 4.18 -14.89
N LYS A 188 -7.67 3.71 -16.11
CA LYS A 188 -8.77 3.48 -17.07
C LYS A 188 -9.77 2.45 -16.55
N ASP A 189 -9.29 1.36 -15.98
CA ASP A 189 -10.16 0.31 -15.43
C ASP A 189 -10.93 0.76 -14.19
N LEU A 190 -10.28 1.48 -13.28
CA LEU A 190 -10.93 2.07 -12.11
C LEU A 190 -12.03 3.06 -12.52
N LYS A 191 -11.75 3.96 -13.48
CA LYS A 191 -12.75 4.88 -14.02
C LYS A 191 -13.94 4.15 -14.65
N ARG A 192 -13.67 3.08 -15.40
CA ARG A 192 -14.73 2.29 -16.02
C ARG A 192 -15.64 1.61 -14.98
N SER A 193 -15.07 1.12 -13.90
CA SER A 193 -15.79 0.35 -12.86
C SER A 193 -16.48 1.25 -11.83
N LEU A 194 -15.88 2.38 -11.46
CA LEU A 194 -16.27 3.21 -10.32
C LEU A 194 -16.59 4.67 -10.67
N GLY A 195 -16.52 5.04 -11.96
CA GLY A 195 -16.81 6.41 -12.40
C GLY A 195 -15.85 7.43 -11.79
N GLU A 196 -16.42 8.47 -11.18
CA GLU A 196 -15.69 9.58 -10.57
C GLU A 196 -14.80 9.14 -9.39
N GLU A 197 -15.28 8.23 -8.56
CA GLU A 197 -14.49 7.64 -7.49
C GLU A 197 -13.22 6.99 -8.03
N GLY A 198 -13.34 6.20 -9.11
CA GLY A 198 -12.22 5.56 -9.77
C GLY A 198 -11.23 6.55 -10.39
N ALA A 199 -11.68 7.76 -10.75
CA ALA A 199 -10.79 8.83 -11.19
C ALA A 199 -9.90 9.36 -10.06
N ASN A 200 -10.35 9.23 -8.81
CA ASN A 200 -9.75 9.82 -7.63
C ASN A 200 -9.08 8.80 -6.68
N ILE A 201 -9.24 7.49 -6.89
CA ILE A 201 -8.50 6.47 -6.13
C ILE A 201 -7.00 6.61 -6.39
N ARG A 202 -6.19 6.62 -5.33
CA ARG A 202 -4.73 6.66 -5.44
C ARG A 202 -4.20 5.33 -5.98
N ILE A 203 -3.32 5.38 -6.97
CA ILE A 203 -2.62 4.21 -7.50
C ILE A 203 -1.16 4.31 -7.05
N LEU A 204 -0.75 3.43 -6.15
CA LEU A 204 0.60 3.41 -5.59
C LEU A 204 1.48 2.51 -6.44
N TYR A 205 2.72 2.91 -6.66
CA TYR A 205 3.72 2.02 -7.22
C TYR A 205 4.33 1.15 -6.10
N GLY A 206 4.20 -0.16 -6.20
CA GLY A 206 4.62 -1.16 -5.21
C GLY A 206 5.88 -1.95 -5.59
N GLY A 207 6.59 -1.54 -6.64
CA GLY A 207 7.89 -2.13 -6.99
C GLY A 207 9.03 -1.56 -6.15
N SER A 208 10.27 -1.73 -6.62
CA SER A 208 11.46 -1.28 -5.89
C SER A 208 11.60 0.26 -5.92
N VAL A 209 11.21 0.91 -4.82
CA VAL A 209 11.40 2.34 -4.60
C VAL A 209 12.56 2.56 -3.63
N LYS A 210 13.48 3.45 -4.01
CA LYS A 210 14.67 3.84 -3.23
C LYS A 210 14.81 5.37 -3.25
N PRO A 211 15.57 5.97 -2.33
CA PRO A 211 15.86 7.41 -2.37
C PRO A 211 16.35 7.90 -3.73
N SER A 212 17.13 7.08 -4.45
CA SER A 212 17.74 7.45 -5.73
C SER A 212 16.76 7.51 -6.92
N ASN A 213 15.62 6.81 -6.89
CA ASN A 213 14.64 6.75 -8.01
C ASN A 213 13.27 7.32 -7.63
N ALA A 214 13.02 7.62 -6.35
CA ALA A 214 11.71 8.04 -5.87
C ALA A 214 11.16 9.27 -6.60
N ARG A 215 11.99 10.30 -6.82
CA ARG A 215 11.56 11.55 -7.49
C ARG A 215 11.05 11.30 -8.91
N GLU A 216 11.75 10.47 -9.68
CA GLU A 216 11.37 10.17 -11.06
C GLU A 216 10.06 9.36 -11.11
N ILE A 217 9.96 8.32 -10.28
CA ILE A 217 8.76 7.47 -10.21
C ILE A 217 7.53 8.27 -9.75
N LEU A 218 7.68 9.06 -8.68
CA LEU A 218 6.57 9.83 -8.12
C LEU A 218 6.12 11.00 -9.01
N ALA A 219 6.94 11.40 -9.98
CA ALA A 219 6.58 12.41 -10.99
C ALA A 219 5.79 11.84 -12.18
N LEU A 220 5.68 10.52 -12.32
CA LEU A 220 4.94 9.90 -13.42
C LEU A 220 3.43 10.14 -13.29
N ALA A 221 2.78 10.28 -14.43
CA ALA A 221 1.32 10.40 -14.49
C ALA A 221 0.64 9.17 -13.84
N ASP A 222 -0.47 9.40 -13.15
CA ASP A 222 -1.26 8.40 -12.42
C ASP A 222 -0.51 7.67 -11.28
N VAL A 223 0.74 8.04 -10.97
CA VAL A 223 1.42 7.56 -9.76
C VAL A 223 0.97 8.40 -8.56
N GLY A 224 -0.01 7.89 -7.83
CA GLY A 224 -0.60 8.52 -6.65
C GLY A 224 0.19 8.27 -5.36
N GLY A 225 1.42 7.74 -5.45
CA GLY A 225 2.30 7.46 -4.32
C GLY A 225 3.09 6.16 -4.47
N ALA A 226 3.56 5.63 -3.33
CA ALA A 226 4.35 4.40 -3.32
C ALA A 226 3.99 3.49 -2.13
N LEU A 227 4.04 2.18 -2.37
CA LEU A 227 4.07 1.16 -1.32
C LEU A 227 5.52 0.66 -1.19
N VAL A 228 6.20 1.08 -0.13
CA VAL A 228 7.64 0.94 0.04
C VAL A 228 7.95 -0.22 0.98
N GLY A 229 8.74 -1.19 0.54
CA GLY A 229 9.19 -2.32 1.36
C GLY A 229 10.42 -1.97 2.21
N GLY A 230 11.55 -2.64 1.98
CA GLY A 230 12.76 -2.56 2.81
C GLY A 230 13.29 -1.15 3.11
N ALA A 231 13.17 -0.21 2.17
CA ALA A 231 13.57 1.18 2.40
C ALA A 231 12.70 1.91 3.44
N SER A 232 11.56 1.34 3.84
CA SER A 232 10.73 1.90 4.92
C SER A 232 11.17 1.50 6.33
N LEU A 233 12.13 0.57 6.45
CA LEU A 233 12.65 0.07 7.73
C LEU A 233 13.60 1.07 8.42
N LYS A 234 14.11 2.04 7.68
CA LYS A 234 15.02 3.09 8.18
C LYS A 234 14.44 4.47 7.94
N ALA A 235 14.33 5.26 8.99
CA ALA A 235 13.78 6.62 8.93
C ALA A 235 14.51 7.49 7.91
N ALA A 236 15.83 7.37 7.78
CA ALA A 236 16.63 8.12 6.81
C ALA A 236 16.24 7.83 5.37
N ASP A 237 16.11 6.53 4.98
CA ASP A 237 15.75 6.14 3.63
C ASP A 237 14.28 6.46 3.34
N PHE A 238 13.39 6.17 4.29
CA PHE A 238 11.96 6.41 4.14
C PHE A 238 11.65 7.90 4.01
N SER A 239 12.32 8.74 4.81
CA SER A 239 12.17 10.20 4.72
C SER A 239 12.68 10.77 3.40
N ALA A 240 13.76 10.26 2.86
CA ALA A 240 14.25 10.68 1.56
C ALA A 240 13.22 10.35 0.45
N ILE A 241 12.48 9.24 0.58
CA ILE A 241 11.42 8.87 -0.37
C ILE A 241 10.21 9.79 -0.23
N PHE A 242 9.65 10.01 0.97
CA PHE A 242 8.47 10.87 1.09
C PHE A 242 8.78 12.36 0.87
N ASN A 243 10.00 12.81 1.10
CA ASN A 243 10.44 14.17 0.76
C ASN A 243 10.66 14.37 -0.77
N ALA A 244 10.72 13.29 -1.54
CA ALA A 244 10.77 13.37 -3.01
C ALA A 244 9.41 13.68 -3.64
N CYS A 245 8.31 13.61 -2.88
CA CYS A 245 6.99 14.03 -3.35
C CYS A 245 7.01 15.51 -3.72
N ALA A 246 6.63 15.83 -4.96
CA ALA A 246 6.45 17.20 -5.37
C ALA A 246 5.19 17.77 -4.69
N GLY A 247 5.31 18.95 -4.08
CA GLY A 247 4.12 19.70 -3.69
C GLY A 247 3.29 19.95 -4.96
N ASN A 248 1.98 19.75 -4.89
CA ASN A 248 1.11 20.26 -5.95
C ASN A 248 1.35 21.78 -6.06
N PRO A 249 1.61 22.30 -7.28
CA PRO A 249 1.71 23.73 -7.47
C PRO A 249 0.42 24.43 -7.09
#